data_4707b0f8de7226b80b97066544c80210
#
_entry.id   4707b0f8de7226b80b97066544c80210
#
_cell.length_a   1.000
_cell.length_b   1.000
_cell.length_c   1.000
_cell.angle_alpha   90.00
_cell.angle_beta   90.00
_cell.angle_gamma   90.00
#
_symmetry.space_group_name_H-M   'P 1'
#
loop_
_entity.id
_entity.type
_entity.pdbx_description
1 polymer ?
#
loop_
_entity_poly.entity_id
_entity_poly.type
_entity_poly.pdbx_seq_one_letter_code
_entity_poly.pdbx_strand_id
1 'polypeptide(L)'
;MGLKECLANWGLKEEAQTCITTDNASNMVKAMGLNQWTRLQCFGHRLHLAIENAVKDEQRIKRATGLCKQLVAVFTHSWKKKAALKQAQQDLNLPQQSLVTECPTRWGSGQKMIGRVLEQSKALCQVLSEDRKTRHLVPTWQDTDVLESVNNALGPPQEFKDALSGEDYVSVSYLKPVLHLLRTATLAETDQDTNLTKEIKSRALHYIEEKYSDPVTQELLDITSFLDPRFKKSYISEENVPYIKDRVKMEMEQVAQKLCVTTHPMPLSAEEEPPSTSTKRKRSLGSFFKTKAVPASSTVQLEDTIKAELDNYLITPTIDGEQDPLAWWRVHNVNFPWLSKLARKYLCIPATSAPSERLFSASGNIVTCQRASLKPAKVDMLVFLAKNLGKGKIY
;
A
#
# COMPACT_ATOMS: atom_id res chain seq x y z
N MET A 1 13.10 -19.07 13.82
CA MET A 1 13.80 -17.78 13.66
C MET A 1 12.83 -16.67 14.05
N GLY A 2 13.17 -15.88 15.07
CA GLY A 2 12.32 -14.77 15.53
C GLY A 2 12.51 -13.51 14.68
N LEU A 3 11.57 -12.57 14.77
CA LEU A 3 11.65 -11.31 14.00
C LEU A 3 12.93 -10.51 14.35
N LYS A 4 13.37 -10.52 15.62
CA LYS A 4 14.63 -9.86 16.04
C LYS A 4 15.86 -10.48 15.40
N GLU A 5 15.92 -11.81 15.34
CA GLU A 5 16.99 -12.53 14.64
C GLU A 5 17.01 -12.20 13.13
N CYS A 6 15.82 -12.08 12.53
CA CYS A 6 15.71 -11.67 11.13
C CYS A 6 16.29 -10.26 10.91
N LEU A 7 15.95 -9.28 11.75
CA LEU A 7 16.50 -7.93 11.67
C LEU A 7 18.02 -7.94 11.84
N ALA A 8 18.53 -8.67 12.84
CA ALA A 8 19.96 -8.78 13.11
C ALA A 8 20.73 -9.40 11.93
N ASN A 9 20.19 -10.46 11.31
CA ASN A 9 20.80 -11.12 10.15
C ASN A 9 20.91 -10.19 8.92
N TRP A 10 20.02 -9.22 8.82
CA TRP A 10 20.08 -8.18 7.77
C TRP A 10 20.83 -6.91 8.19
N GLY A 11 21.47 -6.91 9.37
CA GLY A 11 22.17 -5.75 9.92
C GLY A 11 21.26 -4.56 10.24
N LEU A 12 19.96 -4.81 10.41
CA LEU A 12 18.97 -3.78 10.73
C LEU A 12 18.89 -3.62 12.25
N LYS A 13 19.04 -2.38 12.71
CA LYS A 13 18.93 -2.05 14.14
C LYS A 13 17.46 -1.92 14.53
N GLU A 14 17.09 -2.52 15.65
CA GLU A 14 15.71 -2.47 16.19
C GLU A 14 15.27 -1.01 16.45
N GLU A 15 16.19 -0.17 16.97
CA GLU A 15 15.93 1.23 17.30
C GLU A 15 15.72 2.13 16.05
N ALA A 16 16.17 1.66 14.89
CA ALA A 16 15.97 2.37 13.62
C ALA A 16 14.64 2.03 12.94
N GLN A 17 13.90 1.05 13.49
CA GLN A 17 12.62 0.65 12.96
C GLN A 17 11.56 1.74 13.19
N THR A 18 10.83 2.10 12.14
CA THR A 18 9.77 3.11 12.21
C THR A 18 8.40 2.47 12.40
N CYS A 19 8.08 1.46 11.58
CA CYS A 19 6.79 0.80 11.57
C CYS A 19 6.90 -0.54 10.81
N ILE A 20 6.08 -1.51 11.18
CA ILE A 20 5.93 -2.79 10.47
C ILE A 20 4.50 -2.94 9.98
N THR A 21 4.33 -3.15 8.68
CA THR A 21 3.01 -3.39 8.08
C THR A 21 2.74 -4.89 8.03
N THR A 22 1.63 -5.33 8.65
CA THR A 22 1.24 -6.75 8.68
C THR A 22 -0.25 -6.92 8.46
N ASP A 23 -0.65 -8.14 8.10
CA ASP A 23 -2.04 -8.59 8.20
C ASP A 23 -2.48 -8.72 9.67
N ASN A 24 -3.67 -9.28 9.90
CA ASN A 24 -4.23 -9.48 11.24
C ASN A 24 -3.93 -10.86 11.84
N ALA A 25 -2.93 -11.58 11.35
CA ALA A 25 -2.54 -12.84 11.96
C ALA A 25 -2.21 -12.65 13.45
N SER A 26 -2.84 -13.43 14.30
CA SER A 26 -2.78 -13.26 15.77
C SER A 26 -1.35 -13.34 16.32
N ASN A 27 -0.51 -14.17 15.72
CA ASN A 27 0.91 -14.29 16.05
C ASN A 27 1.68 -12.99 15.75
N MET A 28 1.40 -12.32 14.61
CA MET A 28 2.02 -11.05 14.25
C MET A 28 1.56 -9.93 15.18
N VAL A 29 0.25 -9.83 15.44
CA VAL A 29 -0.29 -8.85 16.39
C VAL A 29 0.34 -9.01 17.78
N LYS A 30 0.43 -10.25 18.28
CA LYS A 30 1.07 -10.55 19.55
C LYS A 30 2.56 -10.21 19.55
N ALA A 31 3.28 -10.54 18.49
CA ALA A 31 4.71 -10.24 18.38
C ALA A 31 4.98 -8.72 18.39
N MET A 32 4.16 -7.92 17.69
CA MET A 32 4.29 -6.46 17.71
C MET A 32 4.03 -5.90 19.11
N GLY A 33 2.96 -6.35 19.79
CA GLY A 33 2.64 -5.92 21.15
C GLY A 33 3.73 -6.28 22.17
N LEU A 34 4.29 -7.50 22.12
CA LEU A 34 5.35 -7.93 23.02
C LEU A 34 6.66 -7.13 22.87
N ASN A 35 6.94 -6.64 21.65
CA ASN A 35 8.12 -5.83 21.38
C ASN A 35 7.86 -4.32 21.42
N GLN A 36 6.63 -3.90 21.67
CA GLN A 36 6.20 -2.49 21.65
C GLN A 36 6.51 -1.80 20.30
N TRP A 37 6.47 -2.57 19.22
CA TRP A 37 6.74 -2.05 17.88
C TRP A 37 5.50 -1.41 17.26
N THR A 38 5.67 -0.28 16.61
CA THR A 38 4.60 0.37 15.86
C THR A 38 4.16 -0.52 14.71
N ARG A 39 2.86 -0.83 14.67
CA ARG A 39 2.25 -1.68 13.66
C ARG A 39 1.26 -0.91 12.83
N LEU A 40 1.42 -0.96 11.51
CA LEU A 40 0.40 -0.55 10.55
C LEU A 40 -0.38 -1.78 10.07
N GLN A 41 -1.68 -1.66 10.01
CA GLN A 41 -2.54 -2.70 9.47
C GLN A 41 -2.49 -2.68 7.94
N CYS A 42 -2.23 -3.83 7.31
CA CYS A 42 -2.21 -3.96 5.85
C CYS A 42 -3.50 -3.43 5.22
N PHE A 43 -3.40 -2.42 4.39
CA PHE A 43 -4.57 -1.79 3.77
C PHE A 43 -5.31 -2.73 2.83
N GLY A 44 -4.59 -3.50 2.00
CA GLY A 44 -5.22 -4.47 1.10
C GLY A 44 -6.06 -5.52 1.84
N HIS A 45 -5.56 -6.02 2.99
CA HIS A 45 -6.30 -6.94 3.85
C HIS A 45 -7.52 -6.27 4.51
N ARG A 46 -7.38 -5.01 4.95
CA ARG A 46 -8.50 -4.25 5.53
C ARG A 46 -9.60 -3.96 4.51
N LEU A 47 -9.23 -3.59 3.30
CA LEU A 47 -10.19 -3.38 2.21
C LEU A 47 -10.95 -4.68 1.88
N HIS A 48 -10.24 -5.81 1.86
CA HIS A 48 -10.88 -7.11 1.69
C HIS A 48 -11.90 -7.43 2.79
N LEU A 49 -11.50 -7.25 4.06
CA LEU A 49 -12.40 -7.47 5.19
C LEU A 49 -13.59 -6.50 5.20
N ALA A 50 -13.40 -5.25 4.75
CA ALA A 50 -14.49 -4.29 4.61
C ALA A 50 -15.54 -4.79 3.62
N ILE A 51 -15.10 -5.29 2.46
CA ILE A 51 -15.97 -5.86 1.43
C ILE A 51 -16.71 -7.09 1.98
N GLU A 52 -16.00 -8.02 2.62
CA GLU A 52 -16.64 -9.22 3.20
C GLU A 52 -17.65 -8.89 4.29
N ASN A 53 -17.30 -8.00 5.21
CA ASN A 53 -18.21 -7.60 6.30
C ASN A 53 -19.44 -6.84 5.77
N ALA A 54 -19.30 -6.05 4.72
CA ALA A 54 -20.41 -5.30 4.13
C ALA A 54 -21.52 -6.20 3.57
N VAL A 55 -21.18 -7.42 3.12
CA VAL A 55 -22.13 -8.37 2.50
C VAL A 55 -22.50 -9.55 3.38
N LYS A 56 -21.77 -9.78 4.49
CA LYS A 56 -21.79 -11.01 5.29
C LYS A 56 -23.16 -11.38 5.83
N ASP A 57 -23.93 -10.42 6.34
CA ASP A 57 -25.14 -10.70 7.10
C ASP A 57 -26.43 -10.60 6.28
N GLU A 58 -26.34 -10.23 5.01
CA GLU A 58 -27.49 -10.07 4.12
C GLU A 58 -27.87 -11.43 3.46
N GLN A 59 -29.03 -11.97 3.85
CA GLN A 59 -29.49 -13.28 3.37
C GLN A 59 -29.76 -13.31 1.87
N ARG A 60 -30.26 -12.21 1.29
CA ARG A 60 -30.50 -12.11 -0.17
C ARG A 60 -29.19 -12.25 -0.93
N ILE A 61 -28.11 -11.64 -0.45
CA ILE A 61 -26.77 -11.74 -1.06
C ILE A 61 -26.24 -13.16 -0.93
N LYS A 62 -26.37 -13.79 0.24
CA LYS A 62 -25.93 -15.18 0.45
C LYS A 62 -26.64 -16.15 -0.50
N ARG A 63 -27.96 -15.99 -0.68
CA ARG A 63 -28.75 -16.80 -1.59
C ARG A 63 -28.29 -16.61 -3.04
N ALA A 64 -28.24 -15.35 -3.53
CA ALA A 64 -27.90 -15.05 -4.91
C ALA A 64 -26.46 -15.45 -5.24
N THR A 65 -25.50 -15.21 -4.34
CA THR A 65 -24.09 -15.64 -4.49
C THR A 65 -23.99 -17.18 -4.46
N GLY A 66 -24.75 -17.83 -3.57
CA GLY A 66 -24.83 -19.31 -3.52
C GLY A 66 -25.32 -19.90 -4.84
N LEU A 67 -26.33 -19.28 -5.45
CA LEU A 67 -26.83 -19.66 -6.78
C LEU A 67 -25.73 -19.49 -7.86
N CYS A 68 -25.00 -18.39 -7.86
CA CYS A 68 -23.85 -18.18 -8.76
C CYS A 68 -22.80 -19.30 -8.62
N LYS A 69 -22.43 -19.68 -7.39
CA LYS A 69 -21.47 -20.76 -7.13
C LYS A 69 -21.94 -22.10 -7.73
N GLN A 70 -23.21 -22.45 -7.50
CA GLN A 70 -23.80 -23.67 -8.04
C GLN A 70 -23.83 -23.66 -9.58
N LEU A 71 -24.26 -22.55 -10.18
CA LEU A 71 -24.28 -22.34 -11.61
C LEU A 71 -22.87 -22.49 -12.21
N VAL A 72 -21.89 -21.78 -11.67
CA VAL A 72 -20.49 -21.86 -12.14
C VAL A 72 -19.95 -23.29 -12.04
N ALA A 73 -20.25 -24.00 -10.95
CA ALA A 73 -19.84 -25.40 -10.76
C ALA A 73 -20.36 -26.31 -11.86
N VAL A 74 -21.64 -26.18 -12.26
CA VAL A 74 -22.24 -26.95 -13.34
C VAL A 74 -21.47 -26.79 -14.66
N PHE A 75 -21.10 -25.57 -15.00
CA PHE A 75 -20.33 -25.30 -16.22
C PHE A 75 -18.87 -25.74 -16.08
N THR A 76 -18.28 -25.58 -14.89
CA THR A 76 -16.86 -25.94 -14.66
C THR A 76 -16.63 -27.45 -14.82
N HIS A 77 -17.54 -28.25 -14.35
CA HIS A 77 -17.41 -29.72 -14.35
C HIS A 77 -17.99 -30.43 -15.57
N SER A 78 -18.66 -29.71 -16.51
CA SER A 78 -19.27 -30.31 -17.71
C SER A 78 -18.72 -29.69 -19.00
N TRP A 79 -17.96 -30.47 -19.76
CA TRP A 79 -17.47 -30.01 -21.05
C TRP A 79 -18.63 -29.74 -22.04
N LYS A 80 -19.72 -30.53 -21.96
CA LYS A 80 -20.91 -30.31 -22.78
C LYS A 80 -21.56 -28.94 -22.51
N LYS A 81 -21.69 -28.57 -21.24
CA LYS A 81 -22.22 -27.25 -20.84
C LYS A 81 -21.26 -26.12 -21.24
N LYS A 82 -19.95 -26.34 -21.16
CA LYS A 82 -18.96 -25.36 -21.68
C LYS A 82 -19.09 -25.14 -23.18
N ALA A 83 -19.25 -26.22 -23.94
CA ALA A 83 -19.45 -26.14 -25.39
C ALA A 83 -20.76 -25.43 -25.74
N ALA A 84 -21.86 -25.77 -25.06
CA ALA A 84 -23.15 -25.11 -25.23
C ALA A 84 -23.10 -23.61 -24.87
N LEU A 85 -22.41 -23.25 -23.79
CA LEU A 85 -22.21 -21.84 -23.42
C LEU A 85 -21.45 -21.07 -24.50
N LYS A 86 -20.37 -21.69 -25.05
CA LYS A 86 -19.59 -21.06 -26.12
C LYS A 86 -20.44 -20.82 -27.36
N GLN A 87 -21.30 -21.77 -27.72
CA GLN A 87 -22.23 -21.62 -28.84
C GLN A 87 -23.26 -20.51 -28.57
N ALA A 88 -23.89 -20.52 -27.38
CA ALA A 88 -24.86 -19.49 -27.01
C ALA A 88 -24.22 -18.06 -26.95
N GLN A 89 -22.97 -17.96 -26.54
CA GLN A 89 -22.22 -16.69 -26.56
C GLN A 89 -22.04 -16.21 -28.02
N GLN A 90 -21.72 -17.10 -28.95
CA GLN A 90 -21.61 -16.79 -30.39
C GLN A 90 -22.95 -16.31 -30.96
N ASP A 91 -23.99 -17.10 -30.72
CA ASP A 91 -25.34 -16.80 -31.25
C ASP A 91 -25.90 -15.46 -30.73
N LEU A 92 -25.52 -15.08 -29.50
CA LEU A 92 -25.94 -13.82 -28.86
C LEU A 92 -24.94 -12.68 -29.04
N ASN A 93 -23.88 -12.85 -29.84
CA ASN A 93 -22.80 -11.87 -30.01
C ASN A 93 -22.19 -11.40 -28.68
N LEU A 94 -22.08 -12.28 -27.69
CA LEU A 94 -21.43 -12.00 -26.41
C LEU A 94 -19.93 -12.37 -26.45
N PRO A 95 -19.09 -11.73 -25.62
CA PRO A 95 -17.68 -12.11 -25.49
C PRO A 95 -17.53 -13.58 -25.10
N GLN A 96 -16.72 -14.34 -25.86
CA GLN A 96 -16.45 -15.74 -25.57
C GLN A 96 -15.51 -15.90 -24.37
N GLN A 97 -16.05 -15.89 -23.18
CA GLN A 97 -15.29 -15.94 -21.94
C GLN A 97 -15.73 -17.10 -21.05
N SER A 98 -14.76 -17.70 -20.38
CA SER A 98 -15.06 -18.74 -19.38
C SER A 98 -15.60 -18.12 -18.09
N LEU A 99 -16.44 -18.87 -17.38
CA LEU A 99 -16.89 -18.48 -16.06
C LEU A 99 -15.73 -18.49 -15.06
N VAL A 100 -15.80 -17.60 -14.08
CA VAL A 100 -14.81 -17.47 -13.02
C VAL A 100 -15.31 -18.22 -11.79
N THR A 101 -14.48 -19.10 -11.25
CA THR A 101 -14.75 -19.80 -9.99
C THR A 101 -14.25 -18.97 -8.83
N GLU A 102 -15.08 -18.79 -7.80
CA GLU A 102 -14.64 -18.17 -6.56
C GLU A 102 -13.57 -19.01 -5.87
N CYS A 103 -12.53 -18.36 -5.40
CA CYS A 103 -11.47 -18.95 -4.59
C CYS A 103 -11.37 -18.19 -3.28
N PRO A 104 -11.71 -18.80 -2.13
CA PRO A 104 -11.74 -18.10 -0.83
C PRO A 104 -10.41 -17.44 -0.45
N THR A 105 -9.29 -18.00 -0.92
CA THR A 105 -7.94 -17.44 -0.67
C THR A 105 -7.52 -16.35 -1.64
N ARG A 106 -8.30 -16.08 -2.70
CA ARG A 106 -8.03 -15.04 -3.69
C ARG A 106 -9.02 -13.91 -3.54
N TRP A 107 -8.54 -12.81 -3.03
CA TRP A 107 -9.33 -11.60 -2.83
C TRP A 107 -10.01 -11.15 -4.13
N GLY A 108 -11.28 -10.81 -4.04
CA GLY A 108 -12.07 -10.32 -5.18
C GLY A 108 -12.52 -11.37 -6.19
N SER A 109 -12.18 -12.64 -6.00
CA SER A 109 -12.65 -13.70 -6.92
C SER A 109 -14.18 -13.86 -6.93
N GLY A 110 -14.83 -13.61 -5.79
CA GLY A 110 -16.30 -13.64 -5.67
C GLY A 110 -16.96 -12.53 -6.50
N GLN A 111 -16.45 -11.30 -6.43
CA GLN A 111 -16.96 -10.19 -7.24
C GLN A 111 -16.74 -10.47 -8.75
N LYS A 112 -15.55 -10.96 -9.15
CA LYS A 112 -15.26 -11.33 -10.54
C LYS A 112 -16.17 -12.46 -11.04
N MET A 113 -16.54 -13.41 -10.18
CA MET A 113 -17.52 -14.45 -10.47
C MET A 113 -18.89 -13.83 -10.76
N ILE A 114 -19.37 -12.94 -9.88
CA ILE A 114 -20.66 -12.26 -10.03
C ILE A 114 -20.68 -11.45 -11.33
N GLY A 115 -19.69 -10.59 -11.55
CA GLY A 115 -19.59 -9.77 -12.76
C GLY A 115 -19.62 -10.63 -14.05
N ARG A 116 -18.90 -11.76 -14.06
CA ARG A 116 -18.91 -12.68 -15.20
C ARG A 116 -20.28 -13.37 -15.39
N VAL A 117 -20.98 -13.74 -14.32
CA VAL A 117 -22.32 -14.31 -14.39
C VAL A 117 -23.32 -13.29 -14.94
N LEU A 118 -23.26 -12.05 -14.50
CA LEU A 118 -24.10 -10.96 -15.01
C LEU A 118 -23.83 -10.66 -16.51
N GLU A 119 -22.56 -10.56 -16.89
CA GLU A 119 -22.15 -10.33 -18.29
C GLU A 119 -22.68 -11.43 -19.23
N GLN A 120 -22.65 -12.67 -18.76
CA GLN A 120 -23.03 -13.86 -19.53
C GLN A 120 -24.47 -14.31 -19.27
N SER A 121 -25.28 -13.54 -18.56
CA SER A 121 -26.59 -13.96 -18.03
C SER A 121 -27.52 -14.50 -19.12
N LYS A 122 -27.60 -13.86 -20.29
CA LYS A 122 -28.46 -14.31 -21.41
C LYS A 122 -28.06 -15.69 -21.93
N ALA A 123 -26.77 -15.90 -22.19
CA ALA A 123 -26.26 -17.18 -22.65
C ALA A 123 -26.41 -18.30 -21.59
N LEU A 124 -26.20 -17.94 -20.32
CA LEU A 124 -26.39 -18.88 -19.21
C LEU A 124 -27.84 -19.30 -19.05
N CYS A 125 -28.79 -18.36 -19.11
CA CYS A 125 -30.23 -18.62 -19.05
C CYS A 125 -30.68 -19.54 -20.19
N GLN A 126 -30.21 -19.30 -21.40
CA GLN A 126 -30.51 -20.16 -22.55
C GLN A 126 -30.08 -21.62 -22.29
N VAL A 127 -28.79 -21.86 -21.99
CA VAL A 127 -28.23 -23.19 -21.79
C VAL A 127 -28.81 -23.91 -20.57
N LEU A 128 -29.13 -23.18 -19.48
CA LEU A 128 -29.71 -23.78 -18.27
C LEU A 128 -31.18 -24.14 -18.46
N SER A 129 -31.95 -23.35 -19.23
CA SER A 129 -33.37 -23.59 -19.48
C SER A 129 -33.65 -24.83 -20.33
N GLU A 130 -32.75 -25.17 -21.24
CA GLU A 130 -32.85 -26.32 -22.12
C GLU A 130 -32.78 -27.64 -21.36
N ASP A 131 -32.09 -27.68 -20.21
CA ASP A 131 -31.89 -28.90 -19.44
C ASP A 131 -32.74 -28.90 -18.16
N ARG A 132 -33.69 -29.87 -18.09
CA ARG A 132 -34.60 -30.00 -16.93
C ARG A 132 -33.85 -30.09 -15.58
N LYS A 133 -32.62 -30.67 -15.60
CA LYS A 133 -31.81 -30.85 -14.37
C LYS A 133 -31.19 -29.55 -13.88
N THR A 134 -30.99 -28.56 -14.75
CA THR A 134 -30.31 -27.29 -14.41
C THR A 134 -31.21 -26.07 -14.47
N ARG A 135 -32.47 -26.21 -14.93
CA ARG A 135 -33.44 -25.13 -15.05
C ARG A 135 -33.66 -24.37 -13.73
N HIS A 136 -33.59 -25.06 -12.58
CA HIS A 136 -33.75 -24.47 -11.26
C HIS A 136 -32.60 -23.51 -10.86
N LEU A 137 -31.48 -23.53 -11.63
CA LEU A 137 -30.34 -22.61 -11.41
C LEU A 137 -30.42 -21.36 -12.27
N VAL A 138 -31.46 -21.17 -13.06
CA VAL A 138 -31.71 -19.91 -13.78
C VAL A 138 -32.00 -18.83 -12.75
N PRO A 139 -31.19 -17.74 -12.67
CA PRO A 139 -31.42 -16.65 -11.74
C PRO A 139 -32.80 -16.00 -11.98
N THR A 140 -33.51 -15.74 -10.90
CA THR A 140 -34.73 -14.91 -10.97
C THR A 140 -34.36 -13.43 -11.16
N TRP A 141 -35.33 -12.60 -11.54
CA TRP A 141 -35.10 -11.16 -11.65
C TRP A 141 -34.66 -10.56 -10.29
N GLN A 142 -35.16 -11.07 -9.17
CA GLN A 142 -34.75 -10.68 -7.83
C GLN A 142 -33.29 -11.06 -7.52
N ASP A 143 -32.88 -12.26 -7.93
CA ASP A 143 -31.48 -12.71 -7.77
C ASP A 143 -30.56 -11.82 -8.62
N THR A 144 -30.97 -11.48 -9.84
CA THR A 144 -30.21 -10.59 -10.74
C THR A 144 -30.08 -9.19 -10.15
N ASP A 145 -31.15 -8.59 -9.67
CA ASP A 145 -31.15 -7.24 -9.02
C ASP A 145 -30.20 -7.19 -7.81
N VAL A 146 -30.19 -8.24 -6.97
CA VAL A 146 -29.25 -8.35 -5.87
C VAL A 146 -27.81 -8.47 -6.34
N LEU A 147 -27.55 -9.29 -7.39
CA LEU A 147 -26.20 -9.47 -7.93
C LEU A 147 -25.68 -8.19 -8.60
N GLU A 148 -26.54 -7.45 -9.31
CA GLU A 148 -26.21 -6.13 -9.89
C GLU A 148 -25.87 -5.13 -8.80
N SER A 149 -26.69 -5.06 -7.74
CA SER A 149 -26.46 -4.17 -6.60
C SER A 149 -25.10 -4.47 -5.93
N VAL A 150 -24.77 -5.75 -5.71
CA VAL A 150 -23.48 -6.18 -5.16
C VAL A 150 -22.33 -5.84 -6.11
N ASN A 151 -22.50 -6.11 -7.40
CA ASN A 151 -21.47 -5.84 -8.41
C ASN A 151 -21.15 -4.34 -8.51
N ASN A 152 -22.19 -3.49 -8.50
CA ASN A 152 -22.04 -2.04 -8.54
C ASN A 152 -21.37 -1.48 -7.28
N ALA A 153 -21.68 -2.03 -6.12
CA ALA A 153 -21.05 -1.63 -4.86
C ALA A 153 -19.57 -2.06 -4.77
N LEU A 154 -19.25 -3.28 -5.23
CA LEU A 154 -17.94 -3.90 -5.00
C LEU A 154 -16.98 -3.80 -6.20
N GLY A 155 -17.47 -3.49 -7.40
CA GLY A 155 -16.64 -3.34 -8.60
C GLY A 155 -15.55 -2.29 -8.41
N PRO A 156 -15.87 -1.02 -8.15
CA PRO A 156 -14.89 0.05 -8.01
C PRO A 156 -13.84 -0.20 -6.89
N PRO A 157 -14.21 -0.62 -5.66
CA PRO A 157 -13.22 -0.99 -4.65
C PRO A 157 -12.32 -2.16 -5.06
N GLN A 158 -12.83 -3.10 -5.84
CA GLN A 158 -12.04 -4.22 -6.33
C GLN A 158 -11.03 -3.80 -7.40
N GLU A 159 -11.41 -2.94 -8.35
CA GLU A 159 -10.51 -2.36 -9.34
C GLU A 159 -9.39 -1.57 -8.67
N PHE A 160 -9.75 -0.77 -7.67
CA PHE A 160 -8.78 -0.03 -6.86
C PHE A 160 -7.81 -0.97 -6.13
N LYS A 161 -8.30 -2.05 -5.55
CA LYS A 161 -7.46 -3.06 -4.90
C LYS A 161 -6.55 -3.79 -5.89
N ASP A 162 -7.03 -4.09 -7.10
CA ASP A 162 -6.23 -4.72 -8.14
C ASP A 162 -5.10 -3.79 -8.60
N ALA A 163 -5.36 -2.48 -8.72
CA ALA A 163 -4.34 -1.47 -9.00
C ALA A 163 -3.26 -1.43 -7.89
N LEU A 164 -3.68 -1.33 -6.62
CA LEU A 164 -2.76 -1.38 -5.48
C LEU A 164 -1.91 -2.65 -5.44
N SER A 165 -2.48 -3.78 -5.84
CA SER A 165 -1.77 -5.06 -5.86
C SER A 165 -0.85 -5.20 -7.06
N GLY A 166 -1.06 -4.44 -8.13
CA GLY A 166 -0.22 -4.39 -9.32
C GLY A 166 1.08 -3.61 -9.12
N GLU A 167 1.08 -2.63 -8.23
CA GLU A 167 2.23 -1.80 -7.94
C GLU A 167 3.37 -2.60 -7.29
N ASP A 168 4.60 -2.30 -7.70
CA ASP A 168 5.80 -2.92 -7.11
C ASP A 168 5.99 -2.47 -5.66
N TYR A 169 5.68 -1.21 -5.38
CA TYR A 169 5.78 -0.63 -4.04
C TYR A 169 4.72 0.46 -3.82
N VAL A 170 3.89 0.26 -2.81
CA VAL A 170 2.89 1.25 -2.37
C VAL A 170 3.31 1.77 -1.01
N SER A 171 3.77 3.02 -0.96
CA SER A 171 4.10 3.70 0.30
C SER A 171 2.85 3.98 1.12
N VAL A 172 3.00 4.02 2.44
CA VAL A 172 1.96 4.43 3.38
C VAL A 172 1.39 5.83 3.11
N SER A 173 2.15 6.71 2.46
CA SER A 173 1.71 8.06 2.07
C SER A 173 0.48 8.09 1.17
N TYR A 174 0.22 7.01 0.43
CA TYR A 174 -1.00 6.87 -0.36
C TYR A 174 -2.27 6.68 0.48
N LEU A 175 -2.18 6.27 1.75
CA LEU A 175 -3.37 5.89 2.53
C LEU A 175 -4.32 7.06 2.77
N LYS A 176 -3.82 8.26 3.09
CA LYS A 176 -4.70 9.44 3.25
C LYS A 176 -5.44 9.82 1.97
N PRO A 177 -4.76 9.99 0.80
CA PRO A 177 -5.42 10.18 -0.48
C PRO A 177 -6.44 9.09 -0.81
N VAL A 178 -6.09 7.85 -0.55
CA VAL A 178 -6.94 6.69 -0.83
C VAL A 178 -8.18 6.67 0.05
N LEU A 179 -8.05 6.89 1.35
CA LEU A 179 -9.19 6.99 2.27
C LEU A 179 -10.13 8.14 1.85
N HIS A 180 -9.58 9.25 1.40
CA HIS A 180 -10.35 10.35 0.84
C HIS A 180 -11.10 9.94 -0.42
N LEU A 181 -10.43 9.27 -1.38
CA LEU A 181 -11.04 8.77 -2.62
C LEU A 181 -12.14 7.73 -2.36
N LEU A 182 -11.93 6.83 -1.40
CA LEU A 182 -12.96 5.87 -1.00
C LEU A 182 -14.21 6.57 -0.50
N ARG A 183 -14.06 7.62 0.31
CA ARG A 183 -15.18 8.39 0.87
C ARG A 183 -15.89 9.23 -0.18
N THR A 184 -15.16 9.92 -1.05
CA THR A 184 -15.71 10.96 -1.95
C THR A 184 -16.13 10.44 -3.32
N ALA A 185 -15.62 9.28 -3.75
CA ALA A 185 -15.87 8.75 -5.07
C ALA A 185 -16.24 7.25 -5.05
N THR A 186 -15.33 6.38 -4.63
CA THR A 186 -15.45 4.92 -4.83
C THR A 186 -16.63 4.29 -4.07
N LEU A 187 -16.80 4.68 -2.80
CA LEU A 187 -17.88 4.23 -1.90
C LEU A 187 -18.90 5.35 -1.62
N ALA A 188 -18.81 6.48 -2.31
CA ALA A 188 -19.80 7.52 -2.23
C ALA A 188 -21.15 6.99 -2.76
N GLU A 189 -22.24 7.37 -2.07
CA GLU A 189 -23.59 7.08 -2.53
C GLU A 189 -23.93 7.96 -3.72
N THR A 190 -24.66 7.39 -4.69
CA THR A 190 -25.18 8.11 -5.86
C THR A 190 -26.69 7.97 -5.94
N ASP A 191 -27.35 8.86 -6.67
CA ASP A 191 -28.82 8.79 -6.85
C ASP A 191 -29.25 7.54 -7.65
N GLN A 192 -28.35 6.96 -8.42
CA GLN A 192 -28.60 5.75 -9.21
C GLN A 192 -28.42 4.46 -8.39
N ASP A 193 -27.85 4.54 -7.19
CA ASP A 193 -27.64 3.37 -6.35
C ASP A 193 -28.94 2.85 -5.77
N THR A 194 -29.11 1.53 -5.83
CA THR A 194 -30.19 0.87 -5.09
C THR A 194 -29.96 1.02 -3.56
N ASN A 195 -31.00 0.86 -2.77
CA ASN A 195 -30.88 0.87 -1.29
C ASN A 195 -29.85 -0.18 -0.82
N LEU A 196 -29.80 -1.34 -1.45
CA LEU A 196 -28.84 -2.39 -1.13
C LEU A 196 -27.40 -1.95 -1.48
N THR A 197 -27.20 -1.30 -2.65
CA THR A 197 -25.89 -0.76 -3.04
C THR A 197 -25.41 0.29 -2.04
N LYS A 198 -26.27 1.23 -1.63
CA LYS A 198 -25.96 2.27 -0.63
C LYS A 198 -25.56 1.64 0.71
N GLU A 199 -26.33 0.66 1.17
CA GLU A 199 -26.06 -0.03 2.43
C GLU A 199 -24.69 -0.75 2.40
N ILE A 200 -24.35 -1.46 1.31
CA ILE A 200 -23.05 -2.13 1.14
C ILE A 200 -21.92 -1.10 1.17
N LYS A 201 -22.03 -0.02 0.39
CA LYS A 201 -21.03 1.06 0.33
C LYS A 201 -20.81 1.69 1.70
N SER A 202 -21.88 2.05 2.39
CA SER A 202 -21.85 2.66 3.73
C SER A 202 -21.19 1.74 4.77
N ARG A 203 -21.56 0.47 4.81
CA ARG A 203 -20.95 -0.53 5.71
C ARG A 203 -19.46 -0.72 5.44
N ALA A 204 -19.07 -0.80 4.15
CA ALA A 204 -17.66 -0.97 3.78
C ALA A 204 -16.82 0.25 4.18
N LEU A 205 -17.34 1.46 3.92
CA LEU A 205 -16.67 2.71 4.29
C LEU A 205 -16.52 2.85 5.80
N HIS A 206 -17.60 2.63 6.55
CA HIS A 206 -17.59 2.69 8.01
C HIS A 206 -16.54 1.73 8.62
N TYR A 207 -16.47 0.50 8.12
CA TYR A 207 -15.47 -0.46 8.57
C TYR A 207 -14.03 0.04 8.37
N ILE A 208 -13.73 0.59 7.19
CA ILE A 208 -12.38 1.10 6.88
C ILE A 208 -12.04 2.28 7.79
N GLU A 209 -12.94 3.23 7.92
CA GLU A 209 -12.74 4.43 8.74
C GLU A 209 -12.51 4.08 10.22
N GLU A 210 -13.29 3.15 10.78
CA GLU A 210 -13.08 2.65 12.14
C GLU A 210 -11.68 2.06 12.34
N LYS A 211 -11.15 1.31 11.36
CA LYS A 211 -9.85 0.63 11.48
C LYS A 211 -8.63 1.54 11.35
N TYR A 212 -8.81 2.74 10.84
CA TYR A 212 -7.76 3.75 10.70
C TYR A 212 -8.01 4.99 11.56
N SER A 213 -8.99 4.96 12.49
CA SER A 213 -9.37 6.11 13.32
C SER A 213 -8.47 6.36 14.52
N ASP A 214 -7.59 5.43 14.89
CA ASP A 214 -6.76 5.59 16.07
C ASP A 214 -5.76 6.75 15.90
N PRO A 215 -5.53 7.59 16.95
CA PRO A 215 -4.73 8.81 16.82
C PRO A 215 -3.29 8.57 16.36
N VAL A 216 -2.66 7.48 16.80
CA VAL A 216 -1.26 7.15 16.43
C VAL A 216 -1.15 6.82 14.96
N THR A 217 -2.10 6.02 14.44
CA THR A 217 -2.19 5.72 13.00
C THR A 217 -2.48 6.99 12.21
N GLN A 218 -3.42 7.83 12.64
CA GLN A 218 -3.74 9.08 11.96
C GLN A 218 -2.54 10.03 11.89
N GLU A 219 -1.80 10.21 12.98
CA GLU A 219 -0.56 11.00 12.99
C GLU A 219 0.48 10.44 11.99
N LEU A 220 0.68 9.12 11.98
CA LEU A 220 1.58 8.46 11.03
C LEU A 220 1.17 8.73 9.57
N LEU A 221 -0.13 8.59 9.27
CA LEU A 221 -0.66 8.83 7.92
C LEU A 221 -0.52 10.31 7.52
N ASP A 222 -0.74 11.24 8.45
CA ASP A 222 -0.59 12.67 8.20
C ASP A 222 0.88 13.04 7.95
N ILE A 223 1.82 12.58 8.78
CA ILE A 223 3.26 12.82 8.59
C ILE A 223 3.73 12.25 7.24
N THR A 224 3.30 11.02 6.89
CA THR A 224 3.75 10.39 5.65
C THR A 224 3.17 11.07 4.41
N SER A 225 1.91 11.51 4.46
CA SER A 225 1.29 12.32 3.40
C SER A 225 1.98 13.69 3.26
N PHE A 226 2.28 14.34 4.39
CA PHE A 226 2.98 15.61 4.42
C PHE A 226 4.37 15.56 3.78
N LEU A 227 5.12 14.49 4.00
CA LEU A 227 6.45 14.26 3.45
C LEU A 227 6.44 13.76 1.99
N ASP A 228 5.29 13.42 1.45
CA ASP A 228 5.19 13.02 0.04
C ASP A 228 4.98 14.26 -0.84
N PRO A 229 5.90 14.56 -1.77
CA PRO A 229 5.81 15.77 -2.61
C PRO A 229 4.59 15.79 -3.53
N ARG A 230 3.91 14.65 -3.75
CA ARG A 230 2.67 14.55 -4.51
C ARG A 230 1.47 15.08 -3.74
N PHE A 231 1.45 14.91 -2.43
CA PHE A 231 0.28 15.13 -1.59
C PHE A 231 0.45 16.29 -0.62
N LYS A 232 1.58 16.36 0.07
CA LYS A 232 1.89 17.37 1.09
C LYS A 232 0.73 17.54 2.09
N LYS A 233 0.15 18.73 2.19
CA LYS A 233 -0.96 19.05 3.09
C LYS A 233 -2.35 18.80 2.51
N SER A 234 -2.48 18.39 1.22
CA SER A 234 -3.76 18.37 0.49
C SER A 234 -4.82 17.45 1.10
N TYR A 235 -4.40 16.41 1.81
CA TYR A 235 -5.30 15.42 2.43
C TYR A 235 -5.27 15.44 3.96
N ILE A 236 -4.64 16.46 4.55
CA ILE A 236 -4.61 16.69 6.00
C ILE A 236 -5.67 17.74 6.33
N SER A 237 -6.45 17.54 7.39
CA SER A 237 -7.42 18.55 7.82
C SER A 237 -6.71 19.86 8.19
N GLU A 238 -7.30 20.99 7.87
CA GLU A 238 -6.69 22.32 8.11
C GLU A 238 -6.33 22.51 9.59
N GLU A 239 -7.12 21.97 10.50
CA GLU A 239 -6.90 21.98 11.95
C GLU A 239 -5.63 21.22 12.37
N ASN A 240 -5.30 20.12 11.66
CA ASN A 240 -4.15 19.28 11.97
C ASN A 240 -2.84 19.75 11.30
N VAL A 241 -2.91 20.56 10.25
CA VAL A 241 -1.71 21.02 9.52
C VAL A 241 -0.68 21.68 10.43
N PRO A 242 -1.04 22.61 11.35
CA PRO A 242 -0.07 23.22 12.26
C PRO A 242 0.60 22.18 13.17
N TYR A 243 -0.17 21.29 13.77
CA TYR A 243 0.35 20.21 14.62
C TYR A 243 1.35 19.32 13.88
N ILE A 244 1.01 18.88 12.67
CA ILE A 244 1.90 18.02 11.86
C ILE A 244 3.16 18.78 11.45
N LYS A 245 3.05 20.07 11.10
CA LYS A 245 4.19 20.91 10.78
C LYS A 245 5.16 21.00 11.96
N ASP A 246 4.66 21.24 13.18
CA ASP A 246 5.47 21.32 14.39
C ASP A 246 6.08 19.94 14.73
N ARG A 247 5.33 18.87 14.56
CA ARG A 247 5.81 17.50 14.77
C ARG A 247 6.96 17.13 13.83
N VAL A 248 6.84 17.46 12.55
CA VAL A 248 7.90 17.27 11.55
C VAL A 248 9.13 18.15 11.88
N LYS A 249 8.93 19.41 12.28
CA LYS A 249 10.00 20.32 12.72
C LYS A 249 10.80 19.70 13.89
N MET A 250 10.11 19.22 14.93
CA MET A 250 10.77 18.56 16.07
C MET A 250 11.62 17.36 15.66
N GLU A 251 11.13 16.52 14.73
CA GLU A 251 11.92 15.39 14.23
C GLU A 251 13.12 15.84 13.38
N MET A 252 12.99 16.91 12.60
CA MET A 252 14.12 17.48 11.87
C MET A 252 15.21 17.95 12.83
N GLU A 253 14.85 18.60 13.93
CA GLU A 253 15.78 19.04 14.99
C GLU A 253 16.51 17.85 15.62
N GLN A 254 15.80 16.76 15.93
CA GLN A 254 16.41 15.55 16.44
C GLN A 254 17.40 14.90 15.45
N VAL A 255 17.08 14.90 14.17
CA VAL A 255 17.96 14.39 13.10
C VAL A 255 19.20 15.27 12.99
N ALA A 256 19.04 16.60 13.06
CA ALA A 256 20.14 17.55 12.99
C ALA A 256 21.09 17.40 14.19
N GLN A 257 20.56 17.31 15.41
CA GLN A 257 21.36 17.09 16.63
C GLN A 257 22.17 15.79 16.58
N LYS A 258 21.57 14.67 16.15
CA LYS A 258 22.28 13.39 16.01
C LYS A 258 23.47 13.48 15.06
N LEU A 259 23.37 14.28 14.01
CA LEU A 259 24.46 14.46 13.04
C LEU A 259 25.56 15.38 13.54
N CYS A 260 25.22 16.43 14.30
CA CYS A 260 26.23 17.29 14.92
C CYS A 260 27.10 16.52 15.92
N VAL A 261 26.53 15.58 16.67
CA VAL A 261 27.29 14.74 17.63
C VAL A 261 28.25 13.77 16.92
N THR A 262 27.90 13.28 15.71
CA THR A 262 28.75 12.35 14.95
C THR A 262 29.87 13.04 14.17
N THR A 263 29.86 14.38 14.04
CA THR A 263 30.84 15.16 13.27
C THR A 263 31.87 15.89 14.11
N HIS A 264 31.93 15.68 15.43
CA HIS A 264 33.06 16.14 16.21
C HIS A 264 34.29 15.30 15.91
N PRO A 265 35.33 15.83 15.25
CA PRO A 265 36.60 15.13 15.17
C PRO A 265 37.16 15.05 16.62
N MET A 266 37.63 13.87 16.99
CA MET A 266 38.50 13.75 18.17
C MET A 266 39.61 14.81 18.05
N PRO A 267 39.98 15.50 19.13
CA PRO A 267 41.15 16.37 19.11
C PRO A 267 42.36 15.48 18.79
N LEU A 268 42.92 15.66 17.62
CA LEU A 268 44.26 15.15 17.31
C LEU A 268 45.21 15.80 18.35
N SER A 269 45.84 14.96 19.16
CA SER A 269 46.95 15.26 20.02
C SER A 269 47.95 16.14 19.24
N ALA A 270 48.27 17.28 19.82
CA ALA A 270 49.28 18.19 19.29
C ALA A 270 50.63 17.46 19.25
N GLU A 271 51.08 17.06 18.07
CA GLU A 271 52.48 16.85 17.80
C GLU A 271 53.09 18.16 17.37
N GLU A 272 54.05 18.67 18.18
CA GLU A 272 54.86 19.84 17.93
C GLU A 272 55.71 19.61 16.68
N GLU A 273 55.43 20.35 15.58
CA GLU A 273 56.39 20.50 14.46
C GLU A 273 57.32 21.65 14.66
N PRO A 274 58.61 21.54 14.29
CA PRO A 274 59.62 22.58 14.44
C PRO A 274 59.44 23.72 13.45
N PRO A 275 59.99 24.93 13.70
CA PRO A 275 59.71 26.15 12.93
C PRO A 275 60.40 26.14 11.59
N SER A 276 59.65 26.13 10.52
CA SER A 276 60.16 26.35 9.15
C SER A 276 59.64 27.66 8.54
N THR A 277 60.62 28.49 8.27
CA THR A 277 60.75 29.62 7.33
C THR A 277 59.53 30.18 6.61
N SER A 278 59.33 31.48 6.79
CA SER A 278 58.35 32.35 6.17
C SER A 278 58.46 32.41 4.63
N THR A 279 57.52 31.80 3.94
CA THR A 279 57.19 32.16 2.55
C THR A 279 55.84 32.91 2.53
N LYS A 280 55.86 34.15 2.07
CA LYS A 280 54.66 34.99 1.89
C LYS A 280 53.69 34.35 0.89
N ARG A 281 52.65 33.63 1.38
CA ARG A 281 51.55 33.18 0.53
C ARG A 281 50.74 34.38 0.06
N LYS A 282 50.60 34.55 -1.27
CA LYS A 282 49.73 35.56 -1.89
C LYS A 282 48.28 35.31 -1.43
N ARG A 283 47.67 36.31 -0.83
CA ARG A 283 46.25 36.26 -0.49
C ARG A 283 45.42 36.21 -1.75
N SER A 284 44.52 35.21 -1.86
CA SER A 284 43.57 35.12 -2.98
C SER A 284 42.46 36.15 -2.79
N LEU A 285 41.86 36.63 -3.90
CA LEU A 285 40.69 37.53 -3.87
C LEU A 285 39.57 37.01 -2.98
N GLY A 286 39.31 35.69 -2.95
CA GLY A 286 38.32 35.07 -2.09
C GLY A 286 38.54 35.24 -0.58
N SER A 287 39.81 35.55 -0.14
CA SER A 287 40.10 35.79 1.27
C SER A 287 39.60 37.15 1.79
N PHE A 288 39.32 38.10 0.88
CA PHE A 288 38.78 39.42 1.22
C PHE A 288 37.26 39.41 1.44
N PHE A 289 36.55 38.38 0.93
CA PHE A 289 35.11 38.23 1.07
C PHE A 289 34.72 37.28 2.21
N LYS A 290 35.69 36.80 2.99
CA LYS A 290 35.39 36.10 4.23
C LYS A 290 34.94 37.14 5.27
N THR A 291 33.64 37.42 5.32
CA THR A 291 32.99 38.14 6.39
C THR A 291 33.29 37.39 7.70
N LYS A 292 33.76 38.10 8.72
CA LYS A 292 33.89 37.55 10.07
C LYS A 292 32.49 37.08 10.50
N ALA A 293 32.28 35.76 10.53
CA ALA A 293 31.07 35.23 11.09
C ALA A 293 31.00 35.63 12.56
N VAL A 294 30.02 36.45 12.92
CA VAL A 294 29.65 36.72 14.29
C VAL A 294 29.21 35.40 14.88
N PRO A 295 29.69 34.95 16.04
CA PRO A 295 29.23 33.74 16.68
C PRO A 295 27.84 34.00 17.29
N ALA A 296 26.80 33.94 16.47
CA ALA A 296 25.44 33.75 16.97
C ALA A 296 25.33 32.33 17.52
N SER A 297 24.62 32.12 18.62
CA SER A 297 24.51 30.83 19.28
C SER A 297 24.05 29.79 18.25
N SER A 298 24.81 28.73 18.10
CA SER A 298 24.65 27.71 17.03
C SER A 298 23.28 27.05 17.00
N THR A 299 22.53 27.10 18.09
CA THR A 299 21.15 26.55 18.21
C THR A 299 20.11 27.41 17.52
N VAL A 300 20.14 28.74 17.66
CA VAL A 300 19.16 29.65 17.02
C VAL A 300 19.32 29.61 15.50
N GLN A 301 20.55 29.52 14.99
CA GLN A 301 20.79 29.41 13.54
C GLN A 301 20.27 28.08 12.97
N LEU A 302 20.33 27.00 13.74
CA LEU A 302 19.81 25.68 13.30
C LEU A 302 18.29 25.68 13.20
N GLU A 303 17.59 26.21 14.19
CA GLU A 303 16.13 26.32 14.19
C GLU A 303 15.61 27.16 13.03
N ASP A 304 16.22 28.32 12.75
CA ASP A 304 15.87 29.19 11.63
C ASP A 304 16.11 28.47 10.28
N THR A 305 17.19 27.71 10.16
CA THR A 305 17.50 26.93 8.95
C THR A 305 16.48 25.82 8.73
N ILE A 306 16.11 25.07 9.77
CA ILE A 306 15.09 24.02 9.72
C ILE A 306 13.73 24.58 9.33
N LYS A 307 13.35 25.72 9.93
CA LYS A 307 12.10 26.40 9.60
C LYS A 307 12.08 26.86 8.13
N ALA A 308 13.16 27.48 7.66
CA ALA A 308 13.28 27.91 6.27
C ALA A 308 13.21 26.75 5.28
N GLU A 309 13.84 25.60 5.59
CA GLU A 309 13.76 24.39 4.78
C GLU A 309 12.31 23.88 4.67
N LEU A 310 11.61 23.82 5.79
CA LEU A 310 10.22 23.36 5.86
C LEU A 310 9.27 24.29 5.10
N ASP A 311 9.42 25.61 5.27
CA ASP A 311 8.60 26.60 4.57
C ASP A 311 8.86 26.57 3.06
N ASN A 312 10.12 26.47 2.63
CA ASN A 312 10.49 26.31 1.23
C ASN A 312 9.91 25.04 0.60
N TYR A 313 9.94 23.92 1.33
CA TYR A 313 9.29 22.68 0.87
C TYR A 313 7.79 22.85 0.64
N LEU A 314 7.10 23.55 1.54
CA LEU A 314 5.65 23.76 1.44
C LEU A 314 5.26 24.69 0.29
N ILE A 315 6.11 25.66 -0.05
CA ILE A 315 5.91 26.58 -1.19
C ILE A 315 6.18 25.89 -2.53
N THR A 316 7.09 24.91 -2.58
CA THR A 316 7.37 24.14 -3.81
C THR A 316 6.07 23.51 -4.34
N PRO A 317 5.77 23.56 -5.65
CA PRO A 317 4.60 22.90 -6.21
C PRO A 317 4.56 21.38 -5.92
N THR A 318 3.35 20.83 -5.84
CA THR A 318 3.18 19.36 -5.82
C THR A 318 3.57 18.78 -7.17
N ILE A 319 4.11 17.57 -7.14
CA ILE A 319 4.41 16.80 -8.36
C ILE A 319 3.22 15.94 -8.76
N ASP A 320 3.23 15.42 -9.98
CA ASP A 320 2.20 14.54 -10.49
C ASP A 320 2.08 13.25 -9.67
N GLY A 321 0.86 12.71 -9.55
CA GLY A 321 0.56 11.51 -8.76
C GLY A 321 1.28 10.24 -9.22
N GLU A 322 1.67 10.17 -10.51
CA GLU A 322 2.38 9.03 -11.09
C GLU A 322 3.92 9.14 -10.96
N GLN A 323 4.43 10.30 -10.56
CA GLN A 323 5.86 10.49 -10.37
C GLN A 323 6.37 9.77 -9.12
N ASP A 324 7.62 9.28 -9.19
CA ASP A 324 8.28 8.62 -8.06
C ASP A 324 8.73 9.66 -7.00
N PRO A 325 8.13 9.66 -5.80
CA PRO A 325 8.50 10.59 -4.74
C PRO A 325 9.93 10.36 -4.24
N LEU A 326 10.46 9.14 -4.31
CA LEU A 326 11.83 8.85 -3.87
C LEU A 326 12.86 9.41 -4.86
N ALA A 327 12.55 9.37 -6.16
CA ALA A 327 13.37 10.03 -7.17
C ALA A 327 13.39 11.55 -6.98
N TRP A 328 12.24 12.16 -6.66
CA TRP A 328 12.16 13.58 -6.34
C TRP A 328 13.04 13.94 -5.14
N TRP A 329 12.94 13.20 -4.04
CA TRP A 329 13.75 13.42 -2.84
C TRP A 329 15.26 13.22 -3.10
N ARG A 330 15.63 12.29 -3.99
CA ARG A 330 17.03 12.09 -4.38
C ARG A 330 17.62 13.32 -5.06
N VAL A 331 16.86 13.96 -5.92
CA VAL A 331 17.29 15.19 -6.63
C VAL A 331 17.34 16.38 -5.68
N HIS A 332 16.40 16.49 -4.76
CA HIS A 332 16.23 17.66 -3.88
C HIS A 332 16.91 17.54 -2.52
N ASN A 333 17.68 16.49 -2.26
CA ASN A 333 18.31 16.24 -0.96
C ASN A 333 19.32 17.33 -0.54
N VAL A 334 19.90 18.02 -1.51
CA VAL A 334 20.82 19.16 -1.24
C VAL A 334 20.05 20.38 -0.75
N ASN A 335 18.85 20.61 -1.31
CA ASN A 335 17.99 21.75 -0.93
C ASN A 335 17.22 21.49 0.36
N PHE A 336 16.91 20.23 0.67
CA PHE A 336 16.13 19.78 1.81
C PHE A 336 16.85 18.67 2.60
N PRO A 337 18.03 18.95 3.19
CA PRO A 337 18.88 17.93 3.79
C PRO A 337 18.26 17.23 5.01
N TRP A 338 17.42 17.90 5.80
CA TRP A 338 16.77 17.33 6.97
C TRP A 338 15.46 16.61 6.60
N LEU A 339 14.63 17.23 5.78
CA LEU A 339 13.38 16.65 5.29
C LEU A 339 13.61 15.40 4.46
N SER A 340 14.65 15.37 3.61
CA SER A 340 14.95 14.18 2.81
C SER A 340 15.26 12.94 3.66
N LYS A 341 15.87 13.13 4.82
CA LYS A 341 16.14 12.05 5.79
C LYS A 341 14.86 11.56 6.45
N LEU A 342 13.96 12.49 6.83
CA LEU A 342 12.64 12.12 7.33
C LEU A 342 11.79 11.43 6.24
N ALA A 343 11.80 11.96 5.03
CA ALA A 343 11.10 11.33 3.91
C ALA A 343 11.59 9.90 3.68
N ARG A 344 12.91 9.66 3.71
CA ARG A 344 13.48 8.32 3.63
C ARG A 344 13.00 7.42 4.77
N LYS A 345 12.92 7.93 6.00
CA LYS A 345 12.44 7.20 7.18
C LYS A 345 10.98 6.79 7.05
N TYR A 346 10.11 7.66 6.54
CA TYR A 346 8.67 7.46 6.53
C TYR A 346 8.14 6.86 5.22
N LEU A 347 8.64 7.30 4.06
CA LEU A 347 8.15 6.81 2.78
C LEU A 347 8.59 5.37 2.47
N CYS A 348 9.53 4.79 3.23
CA CYS A 348 9.88 3.38 3.12
C CYS A 348 8.85 2.44 3.78
N ILE A 349 7.88 2.96 4.53
CA ILE A 349 6.83 2.14 5.16
C ILE A 349 5.85 1.68 4.08
N PRO A 350 5.64 0.36 3.88
CA PRO A 350 4.67 -0.13 2.91
C PRO A 350 3.24 0.01 3.44
N ALA A 351 2.29 0.41 2.59
CA ALA A 351 0.87 0.44 2.92
C ALA A 351 0.24 -0.96 2.99
N THR A 352 0.86 -1.95 2.36
CA THR A 352 0.30 -3.29 2.19
C THR A 352 1.36 -4.39 2.32
N SER A 353 0.97 -5.55 2.85
CA SER A 353 1.76 -6.78 2.89
C SER A 353 1.67 -7.60 1.59
N ALA A 354 0.95 -7.12 0.57
CA ALA A 354 0.75 -7.84 -0.68
C ALA A 354 2.04 -8.30 -1.39
N PRO A 355 3.16 -7.56 -1.39
CA PRO A 355 4.42 -8.06 -1.92
C PRO A 355 4.92 -9.34 -1.23
N SER A 356 4.78 -9.42 0.10
CA SER A 356 5.14 -10.61 0.87
C SER A 356 4.20 -11.79 0.56
N GLU A 357 2.90 -11.54 0.47
CA GLU A 357 1.90 -12.56 0.12
C GLU A 357 2.14 -13.12 -1.29
N ARG A 358 2.48 -12.26 -2.26
CA ARG A 358 2.87 -12.68 -3.62
C ARG A 358 4.13 -13.56 -3.60
N LEU A 359 5.10 -13.24 -2.73
CA LEU A 359 6.31 -14.04 -2.57
C LEU A 359 5.98 -15.43 -2.02
N PHE A 360 5.16 -15.50 -0.96
CA PHE A 360 4.72 -16.78 -0.39
C PHE A 360 3.90 -17.61 -1.38
N SER A 361 3.01 -16.99 -2.15
CA SER A 361 2.25 -17.67 -3.21
C SER A 361 3.16 -18.24 -4.30
N ALA A 362 4.17 -17.49 -4.73
CA ALA A 362 5.17 -17.96 -5.69
C ALA A 362 6.00 -19.12 -5.12
N SER A 363 6.36 -19.06 -3.83
CA SER A 363 7.06 -20.13 -3.13
C SER A 363 6.23 -21.41 -3.06
N GLY A 364 4.92 -21.29 -2.83
CA GLY A 364 3.99 -22.43 -2.85
C GLY A 364 3.93 -23.16 -4.22
N ASN A 365 4.12 -22.41 -5.31
CA ASN A 365 4.23 -23.01 -6.65
C ASN A 365 5.57 -23.75 -6.88
N ILE A 366 6.62 -23.38 -6.14
CA ILE A 366 7.92 -24.08 -6.18
C ILE A 366 7.86 -25.36 -5.35
N VAL A 367 7.21 -25.29 -4.17
CA VAL A 367 7.03 -26.44 -3.27
C VAL A 367 5.71 -27.13 -3.60
N THR A 368 5.72 -27.95 -4.65
CA THR A 368 4.57 -28.79 -5.01
C THR A 368 4.70 -30.18 -4.36
N CYS A 369 3.61 -30.96 -4.37
CA CYS A 369 3.64 -32.34 -3.89
C CYS A 369 4.74 -33.19 -4.58
N GLN A 370 5.04 -32.91 -5.84
CA GLN A 370 6.11 -33.57 -6.61
C GLN A 370 7.52 -33.08 -6.21
N ARG A 371 7.63 -31.95 -5.56
CA ARG A 371 8.90 -31.34 -5.09
C ARG A 371 8.96 -31.18 -3.57
N ALA A 372 8.17 -31.96 -2.84
CA ALA A 372 8.10 -31.92 -1.37
C ALA A 372 9.43 -32.29 -0.67
N SER A 373 10.34 -32.96 -1.39
CA SER A 373 11.67 -33.32 -0.89
C SER A 373 12.74 -32.21 -1.00
N LEU A 374 12.36 -31.03 -1.53
CA LEU A 374 13.30 -29.89 -1.59
C LEU A 374 13.67 -29.42 -0.19
N LYS A 375 14.98 -29.34 0.09
CA LYS A 375 15.48 -28.78 1.35
C LYS A 375 15.12 -27.26 1.43
N PRO A 376 14.81 -26.72 2.62
CA PRO A 376 14.42 -25.31 2.79
C PRO A 376 15.40 -24.32 2.13
N ALA A 377 16.71 -24.53 2.26
CA ALA A 377 17.73 -23.70 1.64
C ALA A 377 17.67 -23.68 0.09
N LYS A 378 17.23 -24.79 -0.53
CA LYS A 378 17.02 -24.82 -1.98
C LYS A 378 15.74 -24.12 -2.41
N VAL A 379 14.69 -24.18 -1.58
CA VAL A 379 13.46 -23.41 -1.79
C VAL A 379 13.78 -21.92 -1.74
N ASP A 380 14.48 -21.47 -0.72
CA ASP A 380 14.90 -20.08 -0.55
C ASP A 380 15.70 -19.58 -1.76
N MET A 381 16.70 -20.34 -2.20
CA MET A 381 17.49 -20.01 -3.39
C MET A 381 16.61 -19.88 -4.65
N LEU A 382 15.68 -20.84 -4.87
CA LEU A 382 14.80 -20.82 -6.05
C LEU A 382 13.83 -19.63 -6.02
N VAL A 383 13.30 -19.28 -4.85
CA VAL A 383 12.43 -18.12 -4.66
C VAL A 383 13.22 -16.84 -4.97
N PHE A 384 14.42 -16.72 -4.42
CA PHE A 384 15.32 -15.59 -4.67
C PHE A 384 15.61 -15.42 -6.18
N LEU A 385 16.02 -16.50 -6.85
CA LEU A 385 16.31 -16.48 -8.28
C LEU A 385 15.06 -16.14 -9.11
N ALA A 386 13.90 -16.72 -8.81
CA ALA A 386 12.65 -16.43 -9.51
C ALA A 386 12.25 -14.96 -9.41
N LYS A 387 12.61 -14.29 -8.31
CA LYS A 387 12.30 -12.86 -8.12
C LYS A 387 13.31 -11.92 -8.75
N ASN A 388 14.56 -12.33 -8.90
CA ASN A 388 15.64 -11.42 -9.29
C ASN A 388 16.15 -11.66 -10.72
N LEU A 389 16.08 -12.88 -11.28
CA LEU A 389 16.54 -13.19 -12.64
C LEU A 389 15.68 -12.58 -13.76
N GLY A 390 14.41 -12.23 -13.49
CA GLY A 390 13.53 -11.64 -14.51
C GLY A 390 13.58 -10.11 -14.60
N LYS A 391 14.24 -9.46 -13.65
CA LYS A 391 14.32 -8.00 -13.57
C LYS A 391 15.71 -7.53 -13.98
N GLY A 392 16.06 -7.57 -15.27
CA GLY A 392 17.32 -7.07 -15.80
C GLY A 392 17.62 -5.58 -15.51
N LYS A 393 17.45 -5.15 -14.27
CA LYS A 393 17.95 -3.90 -13.72
C LYS A 393 19.15 -4.24 -12.83
N ILE A 394 20.30 -4.26 -13.46
CA ILE A 394 21.56 -4.09 -12.74
C ILE A 394 21.53 -2.66 -12.20
N TYR A 395 21.54 -2.53 -10.87
CA TYR A 395 21.68 -1.25 -10.17
C TYR A 395 23.13 -0.77 -10.25
#